data_a32d9528ea7df4ddec81778f3516d53d
#
_entry.id   a32d9528ea7df4ddec81778f3516d53d
#
_cell.length_a   1.000
_cell.length_b   1.000
_cell.length_c   1.000
_cell.angle_alpha   90.00
_cell.angle_beta   90.00
_cell.angle_gamma   90.00
#
_symmetry.space_group_name_H-M   'P 1'
#
loop_
_entity.id
_entity.type
_entity.pdbx_description
1 polymer ?
#
loop_
_entity_poly.entity_id
_entity_poly.type
_entity_poly.pdbx_seq_one_letter_code
_entity_poly.pdbx_strand_id
1 'polypeptide(L)'
;PHKLQLEITETVLLQNTFTTLATLHELRKMGVQIALDDFGTGYSSLSYLRSFPFDKIKIDRSFIQDLSNGAEPLAIVNAVAGLAKCLNMTSTAEGVETREQMEVLQSIGCTEMQGYLFSKARPAGEIRQFFTQGVVKKLGAA
;
A
#
# COMPACT_ATOMS: atom_id res chain seq x y z
N PRO A 1 -11.69 -1.27 16.56
CA PRO A 1 -10.33 -1.63 16.14
C PRO A 1 -10.18 -1.66 14.60
N HIS A 2 -11.22 -2.02 13.84
CA HIS A 2 -11.23 -2.09 12.36
C HIS A 2 -10.99 -0.75 11.61
N LYS A 3 -10.79 0.33 12.32
CA LYS A 3 -10.31 1.63 11.79
C LYS A 3 -8.82 1.86 12.05
N LEU A 4 -8.16 0.93 12.75
CA LEU A 4 -6.72 0.95 12.99
C LEU A 4 -6.04 0.01 12.00
N GLN A 5 -5.02 0.50 11.32
CA GLN A 5 -4.10 -0.27 10.50
C GLN A 5 -2.69 -0.14 11.08
N LEU A 6 -2.01 -1.27 11.20
CA LEU A 6 -0.59 -1.32 11.56
C LEU A 6 0.21 -1.64 10.31
N GLU A 7 1.32 -0.94 10.15
CA GLU A 7 2.25 -1.11 9.05
C GLU A 7 3.52 -1.79 9.56
N ILE A 8 3.97 -2.80 8.84
CA ILE A 8 5.12 -3.63 9.22
C ILE A 8 6.02 -3.76 8.00
N THR A 9 7.28 -3.38 8.14
CA THR A 9 8.26 -3.53 7.07
C THR A 9 8.72 -4.98 6.91
N GLU A 10 9.21 -5.33 5.73
CA GLU A 10 9.78 -6.67 5.45
C GLU A 10 10.85 -7.10 6.47
N THR A 11 11.69 -6.17 6.92
CA THR A 11 12.78 -6.45 7.87
C THR A 11 12.28 -7.01 9.19
N VAL A 12 11.13 -6.54 9.68
CA VAL A 12 10.52 -7.04 10.93
C VAL A 12 10.05 -8.48 10.78
N LEU A 13 9.61 -8.89 9.59
CA LEU A 13 9.13 -10.25 9.33
C LEU A 13 10.25 -11.30 9.39
N LEU A 14 11.47 -10.90 9.07
CA LEU A 14 12.63 -11.79 9.10
C LEU A 14 13.13 -12.05 10.53
N GLN A 15 12.71 -11.22 11.50
CA GLN A 15 13.09 -11.35 12.90
C GLN A 15 11.97 -12.06 13.69
N ASN A 16 12.32 -13.13 14.43
CA ASN A 16 11.40 -13.82 15.36
C ASN A 16 10.04 -14.27 14.75
N THR A 17 10.08 -14.93 13.63
CA THR A 17 8.92 -15.27 12.78
C THR A 17 7.72 -15.88 13.55
N PHE A 18 7.94 -16.81 14.50
CA PHE A 18 6.85 -17.44 15.24
C PHE A 18 6.12 -16.48 16.19
N THR A 19 6.87 -15.70 16.97
CA THR A 19 6.29 -14.74 17.92
C THR A 19 5.58 -13.62 17.18
N THR A 20 6.18 -13.09 16.12
CA THR A 20 5.60 -12.05 15.27
C THR A 20 4.30 -12.55 14.64
N LEU A 21 4.29 -13.75 14.07
CA LEU A 21 3.11 -14.33 13.45
C LEU A 21 1.96 -14.48 14.46
N ALA A 22 2.23 -15.02 15.67
CA ALA A 22 1.23 -15.15 16.71
C ALA A 22 0.63 -13.82 17.13
N THR A 23 1.49 -12.79 17.33
CA THR A 23 1.05 -11.45 17.70
C THR A 23 0.15 -10.83 16.62
N LEU A 24 0.51 -10.97 15.33
CA LEU A 24 -0.29 -10.43 14.23
C LEU A 24 -1.65 -11.12 14.12
N HIS A 25 -1.71 -12.42 14.33
CA HIS A 25 -2.98 -13.13 14.38
C HIS A 25 -3.89 -12.65 15.52
N GLU A 26 -3.34 -12.40 16.71
CA GLU A 26 -4.12 -11.85 17.83
C GLU A 26 -4.63 -10.43 17.52
N LEU A 27 -3.79 -9.57 16.97
CA LEU A 27 -4.21 -8.21 16.56
C LEU A 27 -5.32 -8.26 15.51
N ARG A 28 -5.21 -9.14 14.53
CA ARG A 28 -6.24 -9.32 13.50
C ARG A 28 -7.56 -9.85 14.08
N LYS A 29 -7.52 -10.79 15.04
CA LYS A 29 -8.71 -11.24 15.78
C LYS A 29 -9.40 -10.08 16.52
N MET A 30 -8.64 -9.09 16.97
CA MET A 30 -9.19 -7.86 17.58
C MET A 30 -9.79 -6.92 16.53
N GLY A 31 -9.64 -7.20 15.23
CA GLY A 31 -10.14 -6.38 14.12
C GLY A 31 -9.18 -5.30 13.65
N VAL A 32 -7.90 -5.36 14.04
CA VAL A 32 -6.84 -4.47 13.51
C VAL A 32 -6.44 -4.96 12.13
N GLN A 33 -6.30 -4.05 11.17
CA GLN A 33 -5.78 -4.37 9.84
C GLN A 33 -4.26 -4.37 9.84
N ILE A 34 -3.65 -5.26 9.05
CA ILE A 34 -2.20 -5.38 8.95
C ILE A 34 -1.76 -5.09 7.52
N ALA A 35 -0.88 -4.12 7.35
CA ALA A 35 -0.29 -3.77 6.07
C ALA A 35 1.21 -4.11 6.06
N LEU A 36 1.65 -4.69 4.96
CA LEU A 36 3.07 -4.86 4.67
C LEU A 36 3.60 -3.62 3.98
N ASP A 37 4.57 -2.97 4.61
CA ASP A 37 5.17 -1.71 4.16
C ASP A 37 6.49 -1.91 3.41
N ASP A 38 6.85 -0.96 2.56
CA ASP A 38 8.09 -0.92 1.77
C ASP A 38 8.32 -2.19 0.92
N PHE A 39 7.24 -2.82 0.42
CA PHE A 39 7.34 -4.07 -0.31
C PHE A 39 8.13 -3.92 -1.60
N GLY A 40 9.10 -4.85 -1.79
CA GLY A 40 9.97 -4.91 -2.96
C GLY A 40 11.36 -4.30 -2.73
N THR A 41 11.62 -3.68 -1.58
CA THR A 41 12.94 -3.10 -1.26
C THR A 41 13.88 -4.09 -0.57
N GLY A 42 13.38 -5.27 -0.18
CA GLY A 42 14.09 -6.27 0.60
C GLY A 42 14.04 -7.68 0.02
N TYR A 43 14.27 -8.66 0.88
CA TYR A 43 14.29 -10.09 0.55
C TYR A 43 12.95 -10.77 0.86
N SER A 44 11.85 -10.28 0.31
CA SER A 44 10.54 -10.93 0.55
C SER A 44 10.47 -12.32 -0.06
N SER A 45 10.34 -13.31 0.82
CA SER A 45 9.93 -14.64 0.39
C SER A 45 8.40 -14.67 0.23
N LEU A 46 7.92 -15.08 -0.95
CA LEU A 46 6.48 -15.30 -1.20
C LEU A 46 5.83 -16.27 -0.19
N SER A 47 6.64 -17.15 0.44
CA SER A 47 6.16 -18.03 1.49
C SER A 47 5.72 -17.26 2.73
N TYR A 48 6.39 -16.18 3.09
CA TYR A 48 6.01 -15.31 4.21
C TYR A 48 4.69 -14.59 3.94
N LEU A 49 4.53 -14.02 2.73
CA LEU A 49 3.27 -13.37 2.34
C LEU A 49 2.04 -14.27 2.50
N ARG A 50 2.20 -15.57 2.21
CA ARG A 50 1.11 -16.55 2.40
C ARG A 50 0.86 -16.94 3.85
N SER A 51 1.88 -16.88 4.69
CA SER A 51 1.83 -17.34 6.09
C SER A 51 1.36 -16.25 7.05
N PHE A 52 1.59 -14.99 6.71
CA PHE A 52 1.21 -13.86 7.56
C PHE A 52 -0.17 -13.31 7.18
N PRO A 53 -0.95 -12.84 8.16
CA PRO A 53 -2.33 -12.40 7.96
C PRO A 53 -2.41 -10.94 7.47
N PHE A 54 -1.80 -10.63 6.31
CA PHE A 54 -1.85 -9.29 5.73
C PHE A 54 -3.19 -9.01 5.07
N ASP A 55 -3.68 -7.78 5.25
CA ASP A 55 -4.86 -7.24 4.57
C ASP A 55 -4.45 -6.33 3.40
N LYS A 56 -3.19 -5.84 3.42
CA LYS A 56 -2.71 -4.84 2.47
C LYS A 56 -1.22 -4.99 2.16
N ILE A 57 -0.83 -4.66 0.93
CA ILE A 57 0.57 -4.49 0.49
C ILE A 57 0.75 -3.04 0.03
N LYS A 58 1.76 -2.35 0.57
CA LYS A 58 2.15 -1.00 0.18
C LYS A 58 3.36 -1.09 -0.74
N ILE A 59 3.23 -0.54 -1.94
CA ILE A 59 4.28 -0.51 -2.96
C ILE A 59 5.12 0.73 -2.70
N ASP A 60 6.42 0.53 -2.45
CA ASP A 60 7.33 1.62 -2.10
C ASP A 60 7.40 2.68 -3.20
N ARG A 61 7.53 3.93 -2.76
CA ARG A 61 7.58 5.11 -3.62
C ARG A 61 8.69 5.07 -4.68
N SER A 62 9.80 4.39 -4.44
CA SER A 62 10.90 4.31 -5.41
C SER A 62 10.44 3.71 -6.73
N PHE A 63 9.62 2.67 -6.69
CA PHE A 63 9.04 2.07 -7.90
C PHE A 63 8.05 2.99 -8.60
N ILE A 64 7.33 3.82 -7.83
CA ILE A 64 6.34 4.76 -8.37
C ILE A 64 7.01 5.96 -9.03
N GLN A 65 8.09 6.49 -8.43
CA GLN A 65 8.87 7.59 -9.01
C GLN A 65 9.53 7.18 -10.31
N ASP A 66 9.97 5.94 -10.42
CA ASP A 66 10.64 5.40 -11.61
C ASP A 66 9.71 4.86 -12.69
N LEU A 67 8.39 4.92 -12.50
CA LEU A 67 7.41 4.41 -13.50
C LEU A 67 7.62 4.97 -14.92
N SER A 68 8.15 6.18 -15.03
CA SER A 68 8.45 6.83 -16.33
C SER A 68 9.82 6.45 -16.90
N ASN A 69 10.68 5.77 -16.12
CA ASN A 69 12.09 5.54 -16.43
C ASN A 69 12.36 4.17 -17.09
N GLY A 70 11.33 3.45 -17.49
CA GLY A 70 11.50 2.20 -18.20
C GLY A 70 10.47 1.12 -17.91
N ALA A 71 10.65 -0.04 -18.55
CA ALA A 71 9.72 -1.16 -18.43
C ALA A 71 9.87 -1.94 -17.09
N GLU A 72 11.03 -1.87 -16.46
CA GLU A 72 11.32 -2.66 -15.25
C GLU A 72 10.49 -2.22 -14.03
N PRO A 73 10.44 -0.93 -13.62
CA PRO A 73 9.58 -0.49 -12.52
C PRO A 73 8.09 -0.81 -12.77
N LEU A 74 7.63 -0.62 -14.00
CA LEU A 74 6.27 -0.95 -14.39
C LEU A 74 5.96 -2.44 -14.21
N ALA A 75 6.89 -3.31 -14.61
CA ALA A 75 6.74 -4.76 -14.46
C ALA A 75 6.68 -5.17 -13.00
N ILE A 76 7.51 -4.55 -12.12
CA ILE A 76 7.51 -4.80 -10.68
C ILE A 76 6.17 -4.38 -10.07
N VAL A 77 5.70 -3.16 -10.34
CA VAL A 77 4.42 -2.66 -9.80
C VAL A 77 3.26 -3.54 -10.25
N ASN A 78 3.25 -3.94 -11.52
CA ASN A 78 2.22 -4.85 -12.06
C ASN A 78 2.24 -6.22 -11.38
N ALA A 79 3.44 -6.78 -11.15
CA ALA A 79 3.59 -8.06 -10.45
C ALA A 79 3.09 -7.98 -9.00
N VAL A 80 3.40 -6.89 -8.27
CA VAL A 80 2.97 -6.70 -6.88
C VAL A 80 1.46 -6.50 -6.79
N ALA A 81 0.87 -5.68 -7.68
CA ALA A 81 -0.58 -5.48 -7.72
C ALA A 81 -1.32 -6.79 -8.06
N GLY A 82 -0.80 -7.56 -9.02
CA GLY A 82 -1.32 -8.89 -9.35
C GLY A 82 -1.22 -9.88 -8.20
N LEU A 83 -0.10 -9.88 -7.48
CA LEU A 83 0.10 -10.71 -6.28
C LEU A 83 -0.88 -10.35 -5.17
N ALA A 84 -1.05 -9.06 -4.86
CA ALA A 84 -2.03 -8.58 -3.89
C ALA A 84 -3.43 -9.09 -4.22
N LYS A 85 -3.85 -8.95 -5.48
CA LYS A 85 -5.14 -9.44 -5.97
C LYS A 85 -5.29 -10.96 -5.79
N CYS A 86 -4.28 -11.75 -6.15
CA CYS A 86 -4.30 -13.21 -6.00
C CYS A 86 -4.40 -13.66 -4.53
N LEU A 87 -3.87 -12.87 -3.61
CA LEU A 87 -3.90 -13.14 -2.18
C LEU A 87 -5.09 -12.49 -1.45
N ASN A 88 -6.04 -11.87 -2.18
CA ASN A 88 -7.17 -11.11 -1.64
C ASN A 88 -6.74 -9.97 -0.70
N MET A 89 -5.64 -9.32 -1.00
CA MET A 89 -5.13 -8.14 -0.31
C MET A 89 -5.41 -6.89 -1.13
N THR A 90 -5.53 -5.73 -0.47
CA THR A 90 -5.48 -4.44 -1.16
C THR A 90 -4.04 -4.07 -1.50
N SER A 91 -3.82 -3.37 -2.61
CA SER A 91 -2.54 -2.77 -2.97
C SER A 91 -2.62 -1.26 -2.83
N THR A 92 -1.63 -0.65 -2.17
CA THR A 92 -1.50 0.81 -2.06
C THR A 92 -0.21 1.25 -2.71
N ALA A 93 -0.28 2.12 -3.70
CA ALA A 93 0.90 2.75 -4.28
C ALA A 93 1.24 4.03 -3.51
N GLU A 94 2.50 4.16 -3.09
CA GLU A 94 2.99 5.31 -2.33
C GLU A 94 3.77 6.30 -3.19
N GLY A 95 3.74 7.58 -2.78
CA GLY A 95 4.51 8.62 -3.46
C GLY A 95 3.99 8.98 -4.85
N VAL A 96 2.68 8.85 -5.09
CA VAL A 96 2.05 9.29 -6.34
C VAL A 96 2.06 10.83 -6.40
N GLU A 97 2.75 11.38 -7.39
CA GLU A 97 2.94 12.82 -7.54
C GLU A 97 2.33 13.40 -8.82
N THR A 98 2.14 12.57 -9.86
CA THR A 98 1.62 13.02 -11.15
C THR A 98 0.35 12.27 -11.58
N ARG A 99 -0.40 12.87 -12.50
CA ARG A 99 -1.60 12.24 -13.08
C ARG A 99 -1.25 11.03 -13.94
N GLU A 100 -0.14 11.08 -14.64
CA GLU A 100 0.34 10.01 -15.49
C GLU A 100 0.65 8.76 -14.65
N GLN A 101 1.30 8.93 -13.48
CA GLN A 101 1.52 7.84 -12.52
C GLN A 101 0.17 7.26 -12.05
N MET A 102 -0.78 8.11 -11.69
CA MET A 102 -2.11 7.67 -11.25
C MET A 102 -2.83 6.86 -12.33
N GLU A 103 -2.83 7.32 -13.58
CA GLU A 103 -3.49 6.64 -14.71
C GLU A 103 -2.87 5.27 -14.98
N VAL A 104 -1.54 5.17 -14.95
CA VAL A 104 -0.82 3.90 -15.08
C VAL A 104 -1.21 2.95 -13.95
N LEU A 105 -1.19 3.41 -12.70
CA LEU A 105 -1.55 2.60 -11.54
C LEU A 105 -3.00 2.12 -11.57
N GLN A 106 -3.92 2.96 -12.04
CA GLN A 106 -5.32 2.57 -12.28
C GLN A 106 -5.43 1.48 -13.34
N SER A 107 -4.69 1.60 -14.44
CA SER A 107 -4.70 0.59 -15.51
C SER A 107 -4.16 -0.77 -15.07
N ILE A 108 -3.22 -0.79 -14.13
CA ILE A 108 -2.67 -2.00 -13.50
C ILE A 108 -3.68 -2.62 -12.51
N GLY A 109 -4.65 -1.85 -12.03
CA GLY A 109 -5.64 -2.29 -11.03
C GLY A 109 -5.15 -2.12 -9.60
N CYS A 110 -4.23 -1.18 -9.34
CA CYS A 110 -3.88 -0.78 -7.98
C CYS A 110 -5.12 -0.24 -7.26
N THR A 111 -5.40 -0.73 -6.04
CA THR A 111 -6.66 -0.45 -5.36
C THR A 111 -6.67 0.88 -4.61
N GLU A 112 -5.53 1.30 -4.10
CA GLU A 112 -5.37 2.54 -3.35
C GLU A 112 -4.11 3.29 -3.77
N MET A 113 -4.12 4.60 -3.62
CA MET A 113 -3.00 5.47 -3.98
C MET A 113 -2.82 6.55 -2.94
N GLN A 114 -1.57 6.83 -2.58
CA GLN A 114 -1.18 7.86 -1.63
C GLN A 114 -0.01 8.67 -2.18
N GLY A 115 -0.07 9.99 -2.01
CA GLY A 115 1.03 10.86 -2.44
C GLY A 115 0.65 12.33 -2.57
N TYR A 116 1.62 13.13 -2.99
CA TYR A 116 1.48 14.59 -3.09
C TYR A 116 0.53 15.04 -4.20
N LEU A 117 0.21 14.18 -5.15
CA LEU A 117 -0.86 14.45 -6.11
C LEU A 117 -2.19 14.74 -5.41
N PHE A 118 -2.48 14.04 -4.31
CA PHE A 118 -3.73 14.16 -3.55
C PHE A 118 -3.61 15.25 -2.48
N SER A 119 -2.64 15.15 -1.60
CA SER A 119 -2.30 16.16 -0.59
C SER A 119 -0.98 15.85 0.10
N LYS A 120 -0.28 16.90 0.52
CA LYS A 120 0.76 16.78 1.56
C LYS A 120 0.09 16.55 2.92
N ALA A 121 0.88 16.11 3.91
CA ALA A 121 0.43 15.99 5.29
C ALA A 121 -0.18 17.32 5.78
N ARG A 122 -1.32 17.24 6.46
CA ARG A 122 -2.07 18.40 6.99
C ARG A 122 -2.40 18.20 8.47
N PRO A 123 -2.51 19.28 9.24
CA PRO A 123 -3.03 19.23 10.60
C PRO A 123 -4.45 18.62 10.64
N ALA A 124 -4.78 17.88 11.71
CA ALA A 124 -6.07 17.21 11.86
C ALA A 124 -7.29 18.13 11.67
N GLY A 125 -7.19 19.39 12.08
CA GLY A 125 -8.28 20.39 11.92
C GLY A 125 -8.62 20.70 10.45
N GLU A 126 -7.65 20.60 9.54
CA GLU A 126 -7.82 20.86 8.11
C GLU A 126 -8.42 19.65 7.36
N ILE A 127 -8.22 18.44 7.88
CA ILE A 127 -8.67 17.20 7.23
C ILE A 127 -10.20 17.18 7.08
N ARG A 128 -10.95 17.70 8.07
CA ARG A 128 -12.42 17.78 7.99
C ARG A 128 -12.88 18.61 6.79
N GLN A 129 -12.23 19.75 6.53
CA GLN A 129 -12.55 20.61 5.38
C GLN A 129 -12.19 19.91 4.05
N PHE A 130 -11.09 19.16 4.02
CA PHE A 130 -10.66 18.40 2.87
C PHE A 130 -11.72 17.38 2.41
N PHE A 131 -12.36 16.69 3.35
CA PHE A 131 -13.45 15.76 3.05
C PHE A 131 -14.76 16.48 2.64
N THR A 132 -15.06 17.63 3.23
CA THR A 132 -16.31 18.35 2.93
C THR A 132 -16.25 19.10 1.59
N GLN A 133 -15.09 19.54 1.13
CA GLN A 133 -14.91 20.29 -0.13
C GLN A 133 -14.88 19.39 -1.37
N GLY A 134 -15.00 18.09 -1.22
CA GLY A 134 -15.15 17.16 -2.36
C GLY A 134 -13.89 17.02 -3.23
N VAL A 135 -12.70 17.30 -2.68
CA VAL A 135 -11.42 17.13 -3.40
C VAL A 135 -11.26 15.68 -3.86
N VAL A 136 -11.80 14.74 -3.12
CA VAL A 136 -11.85 13.30 -3.49
C VAL A 136 -12.73 13.08 -4.74
N LYS A 137 -13.76 13.92 -4.99
CA LYS A 137 -14.64 13.80 -6.18
C LYS A 137 -14.00 14.34 -7.48
N LYS A 138 -13.01 15.23 -7.39
CA LYS A 138 -12.37 15.83 -8.58
C LYS A 138 -11.34 14.93 -9.26
N LEU A 139 -10.88 13.89 -8.59
CA LEU A 139 -9.88 12.96 -9.12
C LEU A 139 -10.51 11.71 -9.77
N GLY A 140 -11.78 11.45 -9.51
CA GLY A 140 -12.53 10.29 -10.04
C GLY A 140 -13.57 10.60 -11.10
N ALA A 141 -13.62 11.84 -11.65
CA ALA A 141 -14.55 12.24 -12.70
C ALA A 141 -13.75 12.79 -13.89
N ALA A 142 -13.34 11.91 -14.77
CA ALA A 142 -13.06 12.18 -16.17
C ALA A 142 -13.68 11.07 -16.99
#